data_66c1a4cfe2acc8d8efa621edacecc5c4
#
_entry.id   66c1a4cfe2acc8d8efa621edacecc5c4
#
_cell.length_a   1.000
_cell.length_b   1.000
_cell.length_c   1.000
_cell.angle_alpha   90.00
_cell.angle_beta   90.00
_cell.angle_gamma   90.00
#
_symmetry.space_group_name_H-M   'P 1'
#
loop_
_entity.id
_entity.type
_entity.pdbx_description
1 polymer ?
#
loop_
_entity_poly.entity_id
_entity_poly.type
_entity_poly.pdbx_seq_one_letter_code
_entity_poly.pdbx_strand_id
1 'polypeptide(L)'
;MKAGSIALVTAGLVGGLALALSVSGLLGSGTLAAQDAAELARVAGGETERVVPGNAGQVNLSFAPVARAVQPAVVNIFTARVMRQRQQMGAFFSMFESQPRVENSLGSGVIVDGAGLVITNNHVVQGADQILVALADRREYPAKLVFAEPRLDLALLKIDPQGSALPVARLGDSDRAQVGDLVLAIGNPFGVGQTVTQGIVSATARTGIGVSDAQFFIQTDAAINQGNSGGALAALSGEVIGINSAILTGGRDGGSIGLGFAIPSNMVKIFLRGASTGKFVTAWVGVEGEPLTAESAKAAGLDRPTGMLVTAVSAGSPADQAGLKAGDIVYAIDGKEVLDPGALRYRIASQPVGESVTVTIVRRGSAQNLKMNLTAPPENPPRQLTQIPSGSILAGVSIANLSPALAQELGAGLPERGVVVVNVPREAPAARTRFPRPGDIVESVNGQRVASVADVRTALGAAQGQTLFRLNRNGQRVECLYQAPAQFGCRAVA
;
A
#
# COMPACT_ATOMS: atom_id res chain seq x y z
N MET A 1 54.71 70.36 -7.64
CA MET A 1 54.40 69.31 -6.64
C MET A 1 52.94 69.44 -6.26
N LYS A 2 52.17 68.39 -6.39
CA LYS A 2 50.73 68.20 -6.12
C LYS A 2 49.81 68.30 -7.35
N ALA A 3 49.89 67.32 -8.27
CA ALA A 3 48.87 67.04 -9.26
C ALA A 3 48.64 65.51 -9.43
N GLY A 4 49.17 64.70 -8.52
CA GLY A 4 49.13 63.24 -8.64
C GLY A 4 48.09 62.50 -7.76
N SER A 5 47.43 63.20 -6.82
CA SER A 5 46.60 62.51 -5.82
C SER A 5 45.05 62.57 -6.09
N ILE A 6 44.64 63.43 -7.03
CA ILE A 6 43.19 63.58 -7.31
C ILE A 6 42.69 62.63 -8.41
N ALA A 7 43.54 62.18 -9.32
CA ALA A 7 43.22 61.32 -10.40
C ALA A 7 42.96 59.81 -9.93
N LEU A 8 43.57 59.39 -8.82
CA LEU A 8 43.44 58.01 -8.32
C LEU A 8 42.16 57.80 -7.53
N VAL A 9 41.58 58.82 -6.91
CA VAL A 9 40.36 58.72 -6.12
C VAL A 9 39.09 58.65 -7.02
N THR A 10 39.15 59.42 -8.14
CA THR A 10 38.03 59.38 -9.11
C THR A 10 37.95 58.09 -9.92
N ALA A 11 39.08 57.47 -10.25
CA ALA A 11 39.09 56.17 -10.96
C ALA A 11 38.64 55.04 -10.07
N GLY A 12 38.93 55.08 -8.76
CA GLY A 12 38.45 54.08 -7.82
C GLY A 12 36.94 54.12 -7.55
N LEU A 13 36.36 55.32 -7.51
CA LEU A 13 34.92 55.49 -7.29
C LEU A 13 34.07 55.08 -8.51
N VAL A 14 34.56 55.37 -9.72
CA VAL A 14 33.84 54.95 -10.96
C VAL A 14 33.96 53.45 -11.16
N GLY A 15 35.11 52.83 -10.85
CA GLY A 15 35.29 51.39 -10.91
C GLY A 15 34.46 50.63 -9.85
N GLY A 16 34.37 51.21 -8.65
CA GLY A 16 33.53 50.63 -7.58
C GLY A 16 32.05 50.70 -7.86
N LEU A 17 31.58 51.78 -8.49
CA LEU A 17 30.16 51.93 -8.86
C LEU A 17 29.78 51.03 -10.04
N ALA A 18 30.67 50.85 -11.02
CA ALA A 18 30.43 49.93 -12.14
C ALA A 18 30.45 48.47 -11.69
N LEU A 19 31.32 48.10 -10.73
CA LEU A 19 31.28 46.74 -10.13
C LEU A 19 30.04 46.52 -9.26
N ALA A 20 29.59 47.53 -8.50
CA ALA A 20 28.37 47.43 -7.68
C ALA A 20 27.10 47.32 -8.55
N LEU A 21 27.05 48.02 -9.69
CA LEU A 21 25.92 47.88 -10.62
C LEU A 21 25.91 46.55 -11.39
N SER A 22 27.08 45.98 -11.71
CA SER A 22 27.17 44.68 -12.36
C SER A 22 26.85 43.52 -11.38
N VAL A 23 27.22 43.67 -10.10
CA VAL A 23 26.88 42.69 -9.06
C VAL A 23 25.42 42.81 -8.61
N SER A 24 24.86 44.04 -8.58
CA SER A 24 23.40 44.21 -8.29
C SER A 24 22.50 43.73 -9.41
N GLY A 25 22.98 43.73 -10.65
CA GLY A 25 22.28 43.14 -11.80
C GLY A 25 22.32 41.62 -11.81
N LEU A 26 23.30 41.01 -11.16
CA LEU A 26 23.41 39.55 -11.01
C LEU A 26 22.69 38.99 -9.74
N LEU A 27 22.40 39.89 -8.79
CA LEU A 27 21.67 39.50 -7.55
C LEU A 27 20.22 39.98 -7.55
N GLY A 28 19.60 40.06 -8.71
CA GLY A 28 18.17 40.17 -8.80
C GLY A 28 17.57 38.94 -8.16
N SER A 29 17.04 39.10 -6.93
CA SER A 29 16.46 38.03 -6.09
C SER A 29 15.35 37.20 -6.76
N GLY A 30 14.92 37.58 -7.97
CA GLY A 30 13.98 36.79 -8.78
C GLY A 30 14.64 35.84 -9.79
N THR A 31 15.92 36.10 -10.21
CA THR A 31 16.57 35.26 -11.23
C THR A 31 17.25 34.02 -10.65
N LEU A 32 17.82 34.11 -9.47
CA LEU A 32 18.41 32.93 -8.78
C LEU A 32 17.33 31.95 -8.33
N ALA A 33 16.24 32.46 -7.76
CA ALA A 33 15.11 31.60 -7.38
C ALA A 33 14.39 30.99 -8.62
N ALA A 34 14.38 31.68 -9.75
CA ALA A 34 13.83 31.17 -11.01
C ALA A 34 14.76 30.18 -11.71
N GLN A 35 16.08 30.35 -11.60
CA GLN A 35 17.06 29.39 -12.10
C GLN A 35 17.09 28.13 -11.25
N ASP A 36 17.07 28.23 -9.93
CA ASP A 36 16.97 27.08 -9.03
C ASP A 36 15.63 26.35 -9.20
N ALA A 37 14.53 27.08 -9.37
CA ALA A 37 13.23 26.49 -9.66
C ALA A 37 13.14 25.87 -11.06
N ALA A 38 13.82 26.47 -12.06
CA ALA A 38 13.89 25.91 -13.42
C ALA A 38 14.83 24.72 -13.50
N GLU A 39 15.89 24.68 -12.70
CA GLU A 39 16.81 23.55 -12.58
C GLU A 39 16.16 22.40 -11.82
N LEU A 40 15.42 22.67 -10.75
CA LEU A 40 14.56 21.72 -10.07
C LEU A 40 13.41 21.21 -10.98
N ALA A 41 12.86 22.06 -11.83
CA ALA A 41 11.83 21.67 -12.81
C ALA A 41 12.40 20.84 -13.98
N ARG A 42 13.66 21.08 -14.38
CA ARG A 42 14.37 20.23 -15.35
C ARG A 42 14.68 18.86 -14.77
N VAL A 43 15.03 18.78 -13.50
CA VAL A 43 15.22 17.51 -12.75
C VAL A 43 13.88 16.78 -12.60
N ALA A 44 12.77 17.48 -12.52
CA ALA A 44 11.43 16.89 -12.41
C ALA A 44 10.80 16.44 -13.75
N GLY A 45 11.31 16.90 -14.88
CA GLY A 45 10.69 16.67 -16.21
C GLY A 45 11.52 15.86 -17.21
N GLY A 46 12.80 15.58 -16.93
CA GLY A 46 13.69 14.79 -17.81
C GLY A 46 13.95 13.40 -17.22
N GLU A 47 14.24 12.43 -18.07
CA GLU A 47 14.98 11.25 -17.65
C GLU A 47 16.34 11.76 -17.13
N THR A 48 16.45 11.93 -15.83
CA THR A 48 17.74 12.27 -15.19
C THR A 48 18.63 11.06 -15.38
N GLU A 49 19.64 11.22 -16.24
CA GLU A 49 20.71 10.26 -16.35
C GLU A 49 21.29 10.04 -14.94
N ARG A 50 21.15 8.81 -14.43
CA ARG A 50 21.67 8.46 -13.10
C ARG A 50 23.19 8.41 -13.18
N VAL A 51 23.82 9.45 -12.71
CA VAL A 51 25.28 9.60 -12.77
C VAL A 51 25.90 8.91 -11.55
N VAL A 52 26.81 7.98 -11.81
CA VAL A 52 27.67 7.43 -10.76
C VAL A 52 28.61 8.55 -10.28
N PRO A 53 28.73 8.81 -8.96
CA PRO A 53 29.65 9.81 -8.45
C PRO A 53 31.09 9.54 -8.93
N GLY A 54 31.66 10.45 -9.69
CA GLY A 54 33.01 10.31 -10.23
C GLY A 54 34.13 10.67 -9.26
N ASN A 55 33.80 11.30 -8.12
CA ASN A 55 34.77 11.70 -7.08
C ASN A 55 34.11 11.89 -5.72
N ALA A 56 34.91 11.92 -4.66
CA ALA A 56 34.45 12.10 -3.28
C ALA A 56 33.70 13.41 -3.03
N GLY A 57 33.96 14.48 -3.80
CA GLY A 57 33.27 15.77 -3.69
C GLY A 57 31.79 15.69 -4.11
N GLN A 58 31.44 14.79 -5.05
CA GLN A 58 30.06 14.54 -5.46
C GLN A 58 29.27 13.71 -4.44
N VAL A 59 29.97 12.96 -3.58
CA VAL A 59 29.36 12.15 -2.51
C VAL A 59 29.04 13.03 -1.28
N ASN A 60 29.73 14.15 -1.10
CA ASN A 60 29.56 15.04 0.06
C ASN A 60 28.42 16.07 -0.12
N LEU A 61 27.46 15.84 -1.02
CA LEU A 61 26.32 16.72 -1.20
C LEU A 61 25.35 16.60 -0.02
N SER A 62 24.80 17.74 0.41
CA SER A 62 23.82 17.79 1.48
C SER A 62 22.42 17.45 0.96
N PHE A 63 21.69 16.60 1.67
CA PHE A 63 20.27 16.32 1.40
C PHE A 63 19.32 17.37 2.02
N ALA A 64 19.86 18.40 2.68
CA ALA A 64 19.06 19.45 3.32
C ALA A 64 18.09 20.17 2.36
N PRO A 65 18.38 20.40 1.07
CA PRO A 65 17.42 20.98 0.14
C PRO A 65 16.17 20.10 -0.04
N VAL A 66 16.36 18.80 -0.22
CA VAL A 66 15.25 17.83 -0.37
C VAL A 66 14.43 17.75 0.93
N ALA A 67 15.13 17.66 2.07
CA ALA A 67 14.45 17.63 3.36
C ALA A 67 13.61 18.91 3.57
N ARG A 68 14.15 20.09 3.31
CA ARG A 68 13.41 21.38 3.41
C ARG A 68 12.21 21.46 2.49
N ALA A 69 12.25 20.82 1.33
CA ALA A 69 11.13 20.81 0.38
C ALA A 69 9.97 19.92 0.85
N VAL A 70 10.26 18.79 1.49
CA VAL A 70 9.24 17.76 1.83
C VAL A 70 8.80 17.86 3.30
N GLN A 71 9.71 18.14 4.23
CA GLN A 71 9.42 18.19 5.67
C GLN A 71 8.19 19.03 6.04
N PRO A 72 7.94 20.22 5.48
CA PRO A 72 6.79 21.04 5.88
C PRO A 72 5.45 20.32 5.67
N ALA A 73 5.36 19.43 4.66
CA ALA A 73 4.16 18.66 4.35
C ALA A 73 4.03 17.37 5.17
N VAL A 74 5.07 16.97 5.91
CA VAL A 74 5.01 15.81 6.81
C VAL A 74 4.52 16.26 8.18
N VAL A 75 3.45 15.64 8.65
CA VAL A 75 2.76 16.00 9.89
C VAL A 75 2.89 14.91 10.94
N ASN A 76 2.66 15.27 12.19
CA ASN A 76 2.49 14.33 13.29
C ASN A 76 1.00 14.02 13.49
N ILE A 77 0.68 12.77 13.77
CA ILE A 77 -0.68 12.31 14.04
C ILE A 77 -0.72 11.76 15.45
N PHE A 78 -1.53 12.39 16.27
CA PHE A 78 -1.88 11.93 17.62
C PHE A 78 -3.25 11.31 17.58
N THR A 79 -3.38 10.12 18.17
CA THR A 79 -4.68 9.47 18.31
C THR A 79 -4.94 9.14 19.78
N ALA A 80 -6.18 9.27 20.18
CA ALA A 80 -6.65 8.87 21.49
C ALA A 80 -7.79 7.86 21.37
N ARG A 81 -7.69 6.75 22.11
CA ARG A 81 -8.72 5.72 22.20
C ARG A 81 -9.14 5.51 23.64
N VAL A 82 -10.43 5.64 23.91
CA VAL A 82 -11.01 5.42 25.23
C VAL A 82 -11.37 3.95 25.40
N MET A 83 -10.57 3.20 26.13
CA MET A 83 -10.84 1.81 26.48
C MET A 83 -11.87 1.74 27.60
N ARG A 84 -13.13 1.43 27.26
CA ARG A 84 -14.15 1.08 28.26
C ARG A 84 -13.97 -0.38 28.64
N GLN A 85 -13.27 -0.65 29.73
CA GLN A 85 -13.11 -1.99 30.27
C GLN A 85 -14.46 -2.46 30.81
N ARG A 86 -15.17 -3.33 30.07
CA ARG A 86 -16.30 -4.10 30.59
C ARG A 86 -15.75 -5.16 31.53
N GLN A 87 -15.58 -4.81 32.80
CA GLN A 87 -15.33 -5.82 33.83
C GLN A 87 -16.63 -6.61 34.02
N GLN A 88 -16.63 -7.86 33.55
CA GLN A 88 -17.49 -8.91 34.09
C GLN A 88 -16.89 -9.35 35.43
N MET A 89 -16.99 -8.55 36.45
CA MET A 89 -16.76 -8.93 37.84
C MET A 89 -18.02 -8.66 38.63
N GLY A 90 -18.39 -9.65 39.46
CA GLY A 90 -19.64 -9.71 40.19
C GLY A 90 -19.94 -8.47 41.01
N ALA A 91 -21.20 -8.30 41.35
CA ALA A 91 -21.88 -7.14 41.94
C ALA A 91 -21.27 -6.53 43.23
N PHE A 92 -20.19 -7.07 43.76
CA PHE A 92 -19.55 -6.62 45.00
C PHE A 92 -18.38 -5.64 44.79
N PHE A 93 -17.85 -5.46 43.56
CA PHE A 93 -16.69 -4.59 43.25
C PHE A 93 -17.06 -3.33 42.44
N SER A 94 -18.34 -3.02 42.29
CA SER A 94 -18.79 -1.87 41.47
C SER A 94 -18.60 -0.48 42.16
N MET A 95 -17.95 -0.42 43.31
CA MET A 95 -17.68 0.86 44.01
C MET A 95 -16.36 1.53 43.63
N PHE A 96 -15.51 0.92 42.85
CA PHE A 96 -14.32 1.58 42.31
C PHE A 96 -14.55 1.82 40.81
N GLU A 97 -14.96 3.03 40.46
CA GLU A 97 -14.98 3.51 39.07
C GLU A 97 -13.54 3.37 38.52
N SER A 98 -13.33 2.35 37.67
CA SER A 98 -12.11 2.27 36.88
C SER A 98 -12.10 3.45 35.91
N GLN A 99 -11.18 4.38 36.10
CA GLN A 99 -10.98 5.49 35.16
C GLN A 99 -10.77 4.94 33.76
N PRO A 100 -11.40 5.53 32.74
CA PRO A 100 -11.21 5.09 31.36
C PRO A 100 -9.73 5.23 30.99
N ARG A 101 -9.12 4.13 30.58
CA ARG A 101 -7.71 4.13 30.15
C ARG A 101 -7.67 4.72 28.75
N VAL A 102 -6.96 5.82 28.56
CA VAL A 102 -6.71 6.43 27.25
C VAL A 102 -5.43 5.82 26.70
N GLU A 103 -5.55 5.10 25.59
CA GLU A 103 -4.38 4.67 24.81
C GLU A 103 -4.10 5.73 23.75
N ASN A 104 -2.90 6.27 23.78
CA ASN A 104 -2.41 7.22 22.79
C ASN A 104 -1.50 6.48 21.79
N SER A 105 -1.73 6.68 20.51
CA SER A 105 -0.81 6.23 19.44
C SER A 105 -0.23 7.45 18.73
N LEU A 106 0.97 7.28 18.22
CA LEU A 106 1.72 8.31 17.53
C LEU A 106 2.14 7.77 16.15
N GLY A 107 1.98 8.59 15.14
CA GLY A 107 2.42 8.31 13.79
C GLY A 107 2.67 9.60 13.01
N SER A 108 2.97 9.44 11.76
CA SER A 108 3.17 10.53 10.81
C SER A 108 2.08 10.54 9.75
N GLY A 109 2.00 11.63 8.99
CA GLY A 109 1.15 11.76 7.83
C GLY A 109 1.78 12.68 6.79
N VAL A 110 1.23 12.70 5.59
CA VAL A 110 1.67 13.55 4.49
C VAL A 110 0.49 14.34 3.96
N ILE A 111 0.58 15.67 3.97
CA ILE A 111 -0.42 16.55 3.35
C ILE A 111 -0.25 16.46 1.83
N VAL A 112 -1.28 16.02 1.13
CA VAL A 112 -1.27 15.80 -0.33
C VAL A 112 -2.16 16.75 -1.10
N ASP A 113 -2.92 17.59 -0.40
CA ASP A 113 -3.82 18.58 -1.00
C ASP A 113 -4.00 19.79 -0.10
N GLY A 114 -3.98 21.00 -0.69
CA GLY A 114 -4.12 22.26 0.05
C GLY A 114 -5.50 22.47 0.70
N ALA A 115 -6.50 21.69 0.30
CA ALA A 115 -7.78 21.65 0.99
C ALA A 115 -7.73 20.89 2.33
N GLY A 116 -6.58 20.29 2.69
CA GLY A 116 -6.36 19.62 3.96
C GLY A 116 -6.55 18.10 3.93
N LEU A 117 -6.23 17.46 2.82
CA LEU A 117 -6.16 15.99 2.76
C LEU A 117 -4.81 15.51 3.24
N VAL A 118 -4.81 14.58 4.18
CA VAL A 118 -3.62 13.99 4.80
C VAL A 118 -3.67 12.47 4.66
N ILE A 119 -2.63 11.90 4.07
CA ILE A 119 -2.43 10.44 3.98
C ILE A 119 -1.65 9.97 5.19
N THR A 120 -2.05 8.82 5.73
CA THR A 120 -1.32 8.11 6.79
C THR A 120 -1.55 6.61 6.67
N ASN A 121 -0.96 5.81 7.56
CA ASN A 121 -1.28 4.40 7.64
C ASN A 121 -2.60 4.15 8.40
N ASN A 122 -3.32 3.10 7.98
CA ASN A 122 -4.56 2.71 8.65
C ASN A 122 -4.31 2.29 10.11
N HIS A 123 -3.23 1.54 10.40
CA HIS A 123 -2.92 1.10 11.75
C HIS A 123 -2.65 2.27 12.72
N VAL A 124 -2.23 3.45 12.23
CA VAL A 124 -2.04 4.66 13.07
C VAL A 124 -3.36 5.18 13.60
N VAL A 125 -4.45 5.10 12.82
CA VAL A 125 -5.74 5.71 13.13
C VAL A 125 -6.85 4.72 13.46
N GLN A 126 -6.57 3.43 13.32
CA GLN A 126 -7.55 2.37 13.50
C GLN A 126 -8.12 2.34 14.93
N GLY A 127 -9.43 2.54 15.05
CA GLY A 127 -10.14 2.51 16.32
C GLY A 127 -9.89 3.74 17.20
N ALA A 128 -9.32 4.82 16.66
CA ALA A 128 -9.18 6.09 17.34
C ALA A 128 -10.55 6.77 17.51
N ASP A 129 -10.84 7.27 18.72
CA ASP A 129 -12.01 8.11 18.99
C ASP A 129 -11.73 9.58 18.63
N GLN A 130 -10.47 10.00 18.72
CA GLN A 130 -10.03 11.36 18.38
C GLN A 130 -8.72 11.29 17.61
N ILE A 131 -8.58 12.16 16.60
CA ILE A 131 -7.40 12.31 15.78
C ILE A 131 -7.03 13.78 15.72
N LEU A 132 -5.77 14.09 16.05
CA LEU A 132 -5.19 15.42 15.95
C LEU A 132 -3.99 15.39 15.02
N VAL A 133 -3.93 16.32 14.09
CA VAL A 133 -2.82 16.50 13.15
C VAL A 133 -2.05 17.75 13.54
N ALA A 134 -0.76 17.60 13.84
CA ALA A 134 0.14 18.72 14.14
C ALA A 134 1.16 18.90 13.00
N LEU A 135 1.24 20.11 12.47
CA LEU A 135 2.17 20.51 11.42
C LEU A 135 3.58 20.77 11.98
N ALA A 136 4.55 20.85 11.09
CA ALA A 136 5.94 21.17 11.44
C ALA A 136 6.09 22.56 12.13
N ASP A 137 5.22 23.51 11.81
CA ASP A 137 5.17 24.84 12.40
C ASP A 137 4.34 24.92 13.69
N ARG A 138 3.95 23.76 14.25
CA ARG A 138 3.15 23.58 15.49
C ARG A 138 1.70 23.98 15.39
N ARG A 139 1.15 24.28 14.21
CA ARG A 139 -0.30 24.40 14.06
C ARG A 139 -0.94 23.02 14.23
N GLU A 140 -2.04 22.99 14.97
CA GLU A 140 -2.76 21.76 15.28
C GLU A 140 -4.19 21.81 14.74
N TYR A 141 -4.65 20.72 14.16
CA TYR A 141 -5.96 20.62 13.56
C TYR A 141 -6.63 19.30 13.97
N PRO A 142 -7.86 19.34 14.50
CA PRO A 142 -8.68 18.15 14.61
C PRO A 142 -8.89 17.55 13.22
N ALA A 143 -8.73 16.22 13.11
CA ALA A 143 -8.87 15.51 11.86
C ALA A 143 -10.05 14.54 11.89
N LYS A 144 -10.68 14.34 10.72
CA LYS A 144 -11.72 13.34 10.50
C LYS A 144 -11.21 12.27 9.55
N LEU A 145 -11.46 11.01 9.89
CA LEU A 145 -11.23 9.91 8.96
C LEU A 145 -12.26 9.99 7.81
N VAL A 146 -11.77 10.15 6.58
CA VAL A 146 -12.60 10.23 5.36
C VAL A 146 -12.73 8.85 4.73
N PHE A 147 -11.61 8.14 4.63
CA PHE A 147 -11.57 6.84 3.98
C PHE A 147 -10.42 6.01 4.56
N ALA A 148 -10.61 4.71 4.66
CA ALA A 148 -9.57 3.78 5.08
C ALA A 148 -9.61 2.51 4.23
N GLU A 149 -8.44 1.99 3.89
CA GLU A 149 -8.28 0.70 3.22
C GLU A 149 -7.29 -0.16 4.01
N PRO A 150 -7.78 -0.99 4.93
CA PRO A 150 -6.91 -1.80 5.79
C PRO A 150 -6.00 -2.76 5.02
N ARG A 151 -6.42 -3.23 3.83
CA ARG A 151 -5.62 -4.14 2.98
C ARG A 151 -4.34 -3.48 2.46
N LEU A 152 -4.37 -2.17 2.24
CA LEU A 152 -3.19 -1.38 1.86
C LEU A 152 -2.48 -0.77 3.06
N ASP A 153 -3.08 -0.83 4.24
CA ASP A 153 -2.65 -0.07 5.42
C ASP A 153 -2.61 1.44 5.17
N LEU A 154 -3.62 1.99 4.45
CA LEU A 154 -3.75 3.42 4.17
C LEU A 154 -5.03 4.00 4.76
N ALA A 155 -4.94 5.24 5.23
CA ALA A 155 -6.05 6.06 5.67
C ALA A 155 -5.92 7.49 5.13
N LEU A 156 -7.06 8.09 4.77
CA LEU A 156 -7.20 9.47 4.34
C LEU A 156 -7.91 10.26 5.44
N LEU A 157 -7.25 11.28 5.92
CA LEU A 157 -7.77 12.21 6.90
C LEU A 157 -8.11 13.54 6.23
N LYS A 158 -9.05 14.27 6.82
CA LYS A 158 -9.41 15.64 6.46
C LYS A 158 -9.21 16.55 7.66
N ILE A 159 -8.41 17.60 7.49
CA ILE A 159 -8.30 18.74 8.40
C ILE A 159 -8.95 19.97 7.77
N ASP A 160 -9.40 20.90 8.61
CA ASP A 160 -9.89 22.22 8.15
C ASP A 160 -8.76 23.23 8.29
N PRO A 161 -8.19 23.75 7.18
CA PRO A 161 -7.11 24.71 7.22
C PRO A 161 -7.51 26.10 7.73
N GLN A 162 -8.80 26.38 7.93
CA GLN A 162 -9.34 27.66 8.42
C GLN A 162 -8.80 28.88 7.65
N GLY A 163 -8.67 28.74 6.32
CA GLY A 163 -8.13 29.78 5.44
C GLY A 163 -6.59 29.89 5.42
N SER A 164 -5.88 29.12 6.21
CA SER A 164 -4.40 29.10 6.20
C SER A 164 -3.87 28.25 5.05
N ALA A 165 -2.81 28.71 4.40
CA ALA A 165 -2.11 27.90 3.41
C ALA A 165 -1.44 26.70 4.08
N LEU A 166 -1.63 25.53 3.49
CA LEU A 166 -0.98 24.28 3.92
C LEU A 166 0.18 23.95 2.98
N PRO A 167 1.31 23.47 3.52
CA PRO A 167 2.36 22.88 2.70
C PRO A 167 1.87 21.55 2.12
N VAL A 168 2.11 21.32 0.82
CA VAL A 168 1.64 20.13 0.10
C VAL A 168 2.83 19.38 -0.48
N ALA A 169 2.91 18.06 -0.25
CA ALA A 169 3.88 17.20 -0.88
C ALA A 169 3.39 16.74 -2.27
N ARG A 170 4.32 16.66 -3.23
CA ARG A 170 4.05 16.10 -4.55
C ARG A 170 4.23 14.59 -4.52
N LEU A 171 3.21 13.84 -4.95
CA LEU A 171 3.31 12.40 -5.16
C LEU A 171 4.00 12.12 -6.50
N GLY A 172 5.19 11.55 -6.46
CA GLY A 172 5.96 11.13 -7.64
C GLY A 172 5.40 9.87 -8.29
N ASP A 173 6.12 9.37 -9.30
CA ASP A 173 5.85 8.07 -9.93
C ASP A 173 6.79 7.02 -9.33
N SER A 174 6.24 6.17 -8.44
CA SER A 174 7.01 5.10 -7.78
C SER A 174 7.54 4.04 -8.75
N ASP A 175 6.99 3.95 -9.94
CA ASP A 175 7.47 3.02 -10.96
C ASP A 175 8.75 3.48 -11.67
N ARG A 176 9.15 4.74 -11.46
CA ARG A 176 10.44 5.27 -11.92
C ARG A 176 11.58 4.98 -10.94
N ALA A 177 11.26 4.57 -9.71
CA ALA A 177 12.28 4.22 -8.71
C ALA A 177 13.06 2.97 -9.14
N GLN A 178 14.36 3.02 -8.98
CA GLN A 178 15.28 1.92 -9.28
C GLN A 178 16.06 1.53 -8.03
N VAL A 179 16.43 0.25 -7.95
CA VAL A 179 17.32 -0.24 -6.90
C VAL A 179 18.65 0.54 -6.95
N GLY A 180 19.06 1.09 -5.81
CA GLY A 180 20.23 1.96 -5.69
C GLY A 180 19.92 3.46 -5.69
N ASP A 181 18.69 3.89 -6.05
CA ASP A 181 18.31 5.30 -5.94
C ASP A 181 18.31 5.76 -4.49
N LEU A 182 18.91 6.91 -4.23
CA LEU A 182 18.94 7.54 -2.92
C LEU A 182 17.55 8.03 -2.53
N VAL A 183 17.16 7.78 -1.28
CA VAL A 183 15.87 8.18 -0.71
C VAL A 183 16.02 8.72 0.71
N LEU A 184 15.07 9.55 1.11
CA LEU A 184 14.93 10.07 2.47
C LEU A 184 13.62 9.56 3.06
N ALA A 185 13.69 8.85 4.18
CA ALA A 185 12.51 8.57 4.98
C ALA A 185 12.31 9.70 5.99
N ILE A 186 11.14 10.35 5.93
CA ILE A 186 10.80 11.54 6.71
C ILE A 186 9.57 11.22 7.55
N GLY A 187 9.67 11.42 8.85
CA GLY A 187 8.58 11.26 9.80
C GLY A 187 8.70 12.23 10.95
N ASN A 188 7.74 12.20 11.87
CA ASN A 188 7.74 13.01 13.07
C ASN A 188 7.51 12.12 14.31
N PRO A 189 8.48 11.25 14.67
CA PRO A 189 8.35 10.38 15.82
C PRO A 189 8.28 11.19 17.12
N PHE A 190 7.35 10.83 18.00
CA PHE A 190 7.19 11.38 19.35
C PHE A 190 6.82 12.86 19.44
N GLY A 191 6.55 13.58 18.34
CA GLY A 191 6.25 15.01 18.36
C GLY A 191 7.39 15.91 18.85
N VAL A 192 8.59 15.36 19.05
CA VAL A 192 9.76 16.10 19.54
C VAL A 192 10.55 16.77 18.43
N GLY A 193 10.12 16.61 17.17
CA GLY A 193 10.76 17.13 15.98
C GLY A 193 10.79 16.10 14.85
N GLN A 194 10.83 16.60 13.62
CA GLN A 194 10.90 15.75 12.45
C GLN A 194 12.24 15.02 12.38
N THR A 195 12.17 13.73 12.04
CA THR A 195 13.35 12.90 11.81
C THR A 195 13.48 12.61 10.32
N VAL A 196 14.68 12.77 9.81
CA VAL A 196 15.05 12.43 8.43
C VAL A 196 16.14 11.37 8.48
N THR A 197 15.89 10.24 7.85
CA THR A 197 16.89 9.19 7.67
C THR A 197 17.14 9.00 6.18
N GLN A 198 18.37 8.67 5.82
CA GLN A 198 18.80 8.45 4.44
C GLN A 198 19.03 6.95 4.20
N GLY A 199 18.75 6.52 3.00
CA GLY A 199 19.05 5.19 2.50
C GLY A 199 18.92 5.12 0.99
N ILE A 200 18.75 3.91 0.48
CA ILE A 200 18.50 3.63 -0.93
C ILE A 200 17.21 2.84 -1.11
N VAL A 201 16.70 2.81 -2.31
CA VAL A 201 15.74 1.80 -2.74
C VAL A 201 16.48 0.46 -2.80
N SER A 202 16.17 -0.46 -1.91
CA SER A 202 16.79 -1.79 -1.85
C SER A 202 16.09 -2.82 -2.74
N ALA A 203 14.77 -2.65 -2.93
CA ALA A 203 13.96 -3.43 -3.87
C ALA A 203 12.67 -2.67 -4.22
N THR A 204 12.11 -2.97 -5.38
CA THR A 204 10.79 -2.49 -5.83
C THR A 204 9.80 -3.63 -5.90
N ALA A 205 8.50 -3.34 -5.71
CA ALA A 205 7.39 -4.28 -5.86
C ALA A 205 7.50 -5.57 -5.01
N ARG A 206 8.04 -5.47 -3.76
CA ARG A 206 8.06 -6.61 -2.83
C ARG A 206 6.65 -7.00 -2.41
N THR A 207 6.35 -8.29 -2.51
CA THR A 207 5.09 -8.91 -2.09
C THR A 207 5.36 -10.03 -1.08
N GLY A 208 4.32 -10.47 -0.36
CA GLY A 208 4.44 -11.65 0.51
C GLY A 208 5.27 -11.46 1.78
N ILE A 209 5.40 -10.23 2.29
CA ILE A 209 6.18 -9.92 3.50
C ILE A 209 5.40 -10.24 4.80
N GLY A 210 4.34 -11.04 4.72
CA GLY A 210 3.66 -11.60 5.88
C GLY A 210 2.57 -10.74 6.52
N VAL A 211 2.30 -9.53 6.01
CA VAL A 211 1.25 -8.66 6.57
C VAL A 211 -0.05 -8.78 5.76
N SER A 212 0.03 -8.85 4.43
CA SER A 212 -1.10 -9.10 3.51
C SER A 212 -0.56 -9.39 2.10
N ASP A 213 -1.17 -10.34 1.39
CA ASP A 213 -0.84 -10.64 -0.01
C ASP A 213 -1.24 -9.51 -0.98
N ALA A 214 -2.02 -8.53 -0.52
CA ALA A 214 -2.44 -7.36 -1.28
C ALA A 214 -1.48 -6.17 -1.12
N GLN A 215 -0.45 -6.29 -0.26
CA GLN A 215 0.49 -5.23 0.01
C GLN A 215 1.69 -5.32 -0.94
N PHE A 216 2.01 -4.17 -1.52
CA PHE A 216 3.17 -3.97 -2.37
C PHE A 216 4.05 -2.92 -1.72
N PHE A 217 5.36 -3.17 -1.67
CA PHE A 217 6.27 -2.27 -0.98
C PHE A 217 7.49 -1.92 -1.82
N ILE A 218 7.94 -0.67 -1.66
CA ILE A 218 9.31 -0.29 -1.90
C ILE A 218 10.08 -0.67 -0.64
N GLN A 219 11.11 -1.49 -0.78
CA GLN A 219 12.04 -1.78 0.31
C GLN A 219 13.14 -0.73 0.33
N THR A 220 13.53 -0.27 1.52
CA THR A 220 14.63 0.67 1.74
C THR A 220 15.43 0.29 2.99
N ASP A 221 16.71 0.63 3.00
CA ASP A 221 17.56 0.54 4.18
C ASP A 221 17.60 1.85 5.00
N ALA A 222 16.93 2.92 4.50
CA ALA A 222 16.67 4.10 5.32
C ALA A 222 15.99 3.66 6.62
N ALA A 223 16.53 4.10 7.77
CA ALA A 223 16.05 3.68 9.07
C ALA A 223 14.59 4.14 9.28
N ILE A 224 13.66 3.19 9.24
CA ILE A 224 12.26 3.38 9.62
C ILE A 224 12.10 2.86 11.04
N ASN A 225 11.60 3.68 11.94
CA ASN A 225 11.33 3.36 13.33
C ASN A 225 9.90 3.74 13.70
N GLN A 226 9.46 3.34 14.88
CA GLN A 226 8.15 3.71 15.39
C GLN A 226 7.98 5.24 15.37
N GLY A 227 6.88 5.72 14.76
CA GLY A 227 6.59 7.14 14.54
C GLY A 227 6.87 7.64 13.11
N ASN A 228 7.73 6.98 12.32
CA ASN A 228 7.88 7.30 10.90
C ASN A 228 6.73 6.72 10.04
N SER A 229 5.96 5.77 10.57
CA SER A 229 4.80 5.18 9.88
C SER A 229 3.79 6.26 9.48
N GLY A 230 3.36 6.25 8.23
CA GLY A 230 2.50 7.27 7.61
C GLY A 230 3.26 8.47 7.04
N GLY A 231 4.55 8.62 7.34
CA GLY A 231 5.42 9.67 6.80
C GLY A 231 5.88 9.38 5.36
N ALA A 232 6.69 10.26 4.83
CA ALA A 232 7.11 10.23 3.43
C ALA A 232 8.40 9.42 3.21
N LEU A 233 8.43 8.62 2.13
CA LEU A 233 9.66 8.21 1.47
C LEU A 233 9.85 9.11 0.24
N ALA A 234 10.84 10.00 0.30
CA ALA A 234 11.09 11.00 -0.72
C ALA A 234 12.30 10.64 -1.59
N ALA A 235 12.18 10.81 -2.90
CA ALA A 235 13.29 10.77 -3.84
C ALA A 235 14.09 12.08 -3.80
N LEU A 236 15.27 12.09 -4.40
CA LEU A 236 16.11 13.30 -4.47
C LEU A 236 15.48 14.44 -5.29
N SER A 237 14.49 14.15 -6.13
CA SER A 237 13.65 15.16 -6.80
C SER A 237 12.75 15.96 -5.86
N GLY A 238 12.65 15.58 -4.59
CA GLY A 238 11.69 16.13 -3.64
C GLY A 238 10.27 15.59 -3.79
N GLU A 239 10.06 14.60 -4.64
CA GLU A 239 8.77 13.93 -4.78
C GLU A 239 8.65 12.77 -3.80
N VAL A 240 7.45 12.56 -3.26
CA VAL A 240 7.13 11.42 -2.40
C VAL A 240 6.84 10.21 -3.28
N ILE A 241 7.72 9.21 -3.25
CA ILE A 241 7.59 7.96 -3.99
C ILE A 241 6.95 6.84 -3.18
N GLY A 242 6.76 7.05 -1.88
CA GLY A 242 6.07 6.08 -1.02
C GLY A 242 5.66 6.66 0.33
N ILE A 243 4.78 5.93 1.02
CA ILE A 243 4.38 6.18 2.41
C ILE A 243 5.02 5.13 3.29
N ASN A 244 5.85 5.57 4.25
CA ASN A 244 6.52 4.67 5.20
C ASN A 244 5.48 3.89 5.98
N SER A 245 5.60 2.57 6.10
CA SER A 245 4.57 1.74 6.73
C SER A 245 5.14 0.82 7.82
N ALA A 246 5.98 -0.12 7.46
CA ALA A 246 6.37 -1.21 8.33
C ALA A 246 7.89 -1.40 8.39
N ILE A 247 8.31 -2.10 9.44
CA ILE A 247 9.67 -2.63 9.59
C ILE A 247 9.59 -4.12 9.90
N LEU A 248 10.53 -4.90 9.37
CA LEU A 248 10.85 -6.19 9.95
C LEU A 248 11.81 -5.95 11.11
N THR A 249 11.40 -6.30 12.32
CA THR A 249 12.21 -6.11 13.52
C THR A 249 12.97 -7.38 13.85
N GLY A 250 14.24 -7.25 14.22
CA GLY A 250 15.11 -8.39 14.59
C GLY A 250 14.85 -8.98 15.99
N GLY A 251 13.77 -8.60 16.68
CA GLY A 251 13.51 -9.08 18.03
C GLY A 251 12.56 -8.20 18.84
N ARG A 252 12.44 -8.46 20.15
CA ARG A 252 11.54 -7.77 21.09
C ARG A 252 11.80 -6.27 21.26
N ASP A 253 12.98 -5.78 20.94
CA ASP A 253 13.38 -4.37 21.18
C ASP A 253 13.20 -3.46 19.97
N GLY A 254 12.67 -3.97 18.85
CA GLY A 254 11.91 -3.22 17.85
C GLY A 254 12.63 -2.16 16.99
N GLY A 255 13.98 -2.10 16.98
CA GLY A 255 14.72 -1.16 16.14
C GLY A 255 14.84 -1.59 14.67
N SER A 256 15.08 -0.61 13.77
CA SER A 256 15.36 -0.88 12.36
C SER A 256 16.63 -1.73 12.19
N ILE A 257 16.52 -2.80 11.40
CA ILE A 257 17.65 -3.65 10.99
C ILE A 257 18.03 -3.42 9.51
N GLY A 258 17.67 -2.27 8.95
CA GLY A 258 17.89 -1.97 7.52
C GLY A 258 16.86 -2.61 6.58
N LEU A 259 15.70 -3.04 7.09
CA LEU A 259 14.58 -3.60 6.32
C LEU A 259 13.34 -2.75 6.55
N GLY A 260 13.30 -1.58 5.92
CA GLY A 260 12.16 -0.67 5.90
C GLY A 260 11.28 -0.90 4.67
N PHE A 261 9.98 -0.63 4.80
CA PHE A 261 9.00 -0.80 3.74
C PHE A 261 8.12 0.44 3.63
N ALA A 262 7.90 0.88 2.39
CA ALA A 262 7.01 1.99 2.08
C ALA A 262 5.99 1.57 1.01
N ILE A 263 4.75 2.00 1.18
CA ILE A 263 3.66 1.78 0.21
C ILE A 263 3.92 2.68 -0.99
N PRO A 264 4.03 2.15 -2.23
CA PRO A 264 4.37 2.93 -3.42
C PRO A 264 3.36 4.06 -3.70
N SER A 265 3.86 5.22 -4.13
CA SER A 265 3.01 6.38 -4.42
C SER A 265 1.95 6.12 -5.49
N ASN A 266 2.21 5.23 -6.46
CA ASN A 266 1.20 4.85 -7.45
C ASN A 266 0.02 4.11 -6.80
N MET A 267 0.26 3.26 -5.77
CA MET A 267 -0.82 2.67 -4.98
C MET A 267 -1.57 3.70 -4.15
N VAL A 268 -0.85 4.71 -3.62
CA VAL A 268 -1.49 5.85 -2.92
C VAL A 268 -2.41 6.64 -3.86
N LYS A 269 -2.01 6.86 -5.12
CA LYS A 269 -2.86 7.53 -6.13
C LYS A 269 -4.14 6.73 -6.43
N ILE A 270 -4.04 5.39 -6.53
CA ILE A 270 -5.23 4.52 -6.69
C ILE A 270 -6.12 4.56 -5.45
N PHE A 271 -5.53 4.55 -4.26
CA PHE A 271 -6.25 4.72 -3.00
C PHE A 271 -7.03 6.05 -2.94
N LEU A 272 -6.41 7.17 -3.33
CA LEU A 272 -7.06 8.49 -3.39
C LEU A 272 -8.24 8.51 -4.38
N ARG A 273 -8.11 7.85 -5.54
CA ARG A 273 -9.24 7.65 -6.47
C ARG A 273 -10.36 6.84 -5.83
N GLY A 274 -10.02 5.78 -5.11
CA GLY A 274 -10.99 4.99 -4.33
C GLY A 274 -11.72 5.85 -3.29
N ALA A 275 -11.00 6.70 -2.57
CA ALA A 275 -11.56 7.61 -1.58
C ALA A 275 -12.58 8.60 -2.20
N SER A 276 -12.33 9.10 -3.41
CA SER A 276 -13.25 10.01 -4.11
C SER A 276 -14.56 9.32 -4.56
N THR A 277 -14.54 8.00 -4.79
CA THR A 277 -15.69 7.21 -5.22
C THR A 277 -16.36 6.44 -4.07
N GLY A 278 -15.76 6.48 -2.87
CA GLY A 278 -16.20 5.74 -1.69
C GLY A 278 -15.91 4.24 -1.73
N LYS A 279 -15.18 3.76 -2.76
CA LYS A 279 -14.85 2.34 -2.91
C LYS A 279 -13.45 2.16 -3.49
N PHE A 280 -12.62 1.38 -2.79
CA PHE A 280 -11.31 0.98 -3.31
C PHE A 280 -11.48 -0.20 -4.28
N VAL A 281 -11.08 0.01 -5.54
CA VAL A 281 -11.11 -1.01 -6.60
C VAL A 281 -9.81 -0.93 -7.38
N THR A 282 -9.10 -2.05 -7.48
CA THR A 282 -7.96 -2.18 -8.38
C THR A 282 -8.36 -2.86 -9.69
N ALA A 283 -7.59 -2.65 -10.73
CA ALA A 283 -7.81 -3.30 -12.00
C ALA A 283 -7.72 -4.83 -11.87
N TRP A 284 -8.52 -5.51 -12.67
CA TRP A 284 -8.57 -6.95 -12.78
C TRP A 284 -8.33 -7.37 -14.22
N VAL A 285 -7.66 -8.50 -14.43
CA VAL A 285 -7.29 -9.00 -15.74
C VAL A 285 -7.73 -10.44 -16.00
N GLY A 286 -8.06 -11.20 -14.94
CA GLY A 286 -8.56 -12.57 -15.06
C GLY A 286 -7.51 -13.57 -15.53
N VAL A 287 -6.31 -13.54 -14.93
CA VAL A 287 -5.21 -14.45 -15.23
C VAL A 287 -4.70 -15.11 -13.94
N GLU A 288 -4.47 -16.40 -14.00
CA GLU A 288 -3.75 -17.16 -12.98
C GLU A 288 -2.40 -17.58 -13.52
N GLY A 289 -1.41 -17.69 -12.65
CA GLY A 289 -0.08 -18.09 -13.07
C GLY A 289 0.84 -18.37 -11.91
N GLU A 290 1.98 -18.95 -12.23
CA GLU A 290 3.02 -19.35 -11.30
C GLU A 290 4.39 -18.77 -11.68
N PRO A 291 5.33 -18.68 -10.72
CA PRO A 291 6.70 -18.28 -11.03
C PRO A 291 7.35 -19.27 -12.01
N LEU A 292 8.21 -18.76 -12.89
CA LEU A 292 9.02 -19.64 -13.71
C LEU A 292 10.10 -20.33 -12.87
N THR A 293 10.29 -21.62 -13.16
CA THR A 293 11.48 -22.36 -12.74
C THR A 293 12.63 -22.15 -13.74
N ALA A 294 13.86 -22.45 -13.36
CA ALA A 294 15.00 -22.41 -14.28
C ALA A 294 14.79 -23.33 -15.49
N GLU A 295 14.13 -24.47 -15.31
CA GLU A 295 13.80 -25.42 -16.35
C GLU A 295 12.77 -24.86 -17.35
N SER A 296 11.64 -24.31 -16.84
CA SER A 296 10.59 -23.71 -17.68
C SER A 296 11.09 -22.46 -18.43
N ALA A 297 11.94 -21.64 -17.80
CA ALA A 297 12.57 -20.50 -18.45
C ALA A 297 13.45 -20.93 -19.64
N LYS A 298 14.31 -21.93 -19.43
CA LYS A 298 15.17 -22.49 -20.47
C LYS A 298 14.36 -23.11 -21.63
N ALA A 299 13.28 -23.83 -21.31
CA ALA A 299 12.36 -24.39 -22.32
C ALA A 299 11.67 -23.30 -23.14
N ALA A 300 11.44 -22.11 -22.57
CA ALA A 300 10.88 -20.96 -23.25
C ALA A 300 11.92 -20.10 -24.00
N GLY A 301 13.20 -20.47 -23.97
CA GLY A 301 14.29 -19.70 -24.61
C GLY A 301 14.71 -18.46 -23.83
N LEU A 302 14.39 -18.41 -22.52
CA LEU A 302 14.82 -17.34 -21.60
C LEU A 302 16.14 -17.73 -20.92
N ASP A 303 17.02 -16.77 -20.72
CA ASP A 303 18.33 -16.94 -20.08
C ASP A 303 18.24 -17.01 -18.55
N ARG A 304 17.12 -16.58 -17.97
CA ARG A 304 16.84 -16.59 -16.53
C ARG A 304 15.35 -16.79 -16.22
N PRO A 305 14.99 -17.29 -15.02
CA PRO A 305 13.60 -17.48 -14.61
C PRO A 305 12.94 -16.14 -14.26
N THR A 306 12.52 -15.40 -15.28
CA THR A 306 11.85 -14.10 -15.16
C THR A 306 10.50 -14.16 -15.86
N GLY A 307 9.47 -13.65 -15.19
CA GLY A 307 8.10 -13.63 -15.72
C GLY A 307 7.15 -14.48 -14.90
N MET A 308 5.92 -14.51 -15.37
CA MET A 308 4.85 -15.36 -14.84
C MET A 308 4.38 -16.33 -15.92
N LEU A 309 4.46 -17.63 -15.67
CA LEU A 309 3.83 -18.64 -16.52
C LEU A 309 2.30 -18.60 -16.30
N VAL A 310 1.55 -18.31 -17.35
CA VAL A 310 0.10 -18.32 -17.31
C VAL A 310 -0.41 -19.75 -17.25
N THR A 311 -1.12 -20.10 -16.18
CA THR A 311 -1.72 -21.43 -15.99
C THR A 311 -3.19 -21.46 -16.39
N ALA A 312 -3.92 -20.34 -16.20
CA ALA A 312 -5.30 -20.20 -16.61
C ALA A 312 -5.65 -18.76 -17.01
N VAL A 313 -6.62 -18.63 -17.90
CA VAL A 313 -7.22 -17.34 -18.30
C VAL A 313 -8.72 -17.45 -18.14
N SER A 314 -9.32 -16.52 -17.39
CA SER A 314 -10.78 -16.49 -17.17
C SER A 314 -11.49 -16.06 -18.45
N ALA A 315 -12.47 -16.86 -18.89
CA ALA A 315 -13.22 -16.59 -20.12
C ALA A 315 -13.92 -15.21 -20.07
N GLY A 316 -13.81 -14.43 -21.13
CA GLY A 316 -14.35 -13.08 -21.25
C GLY A 316 -13.59 -12.02 -20.45
N SER A 317 -12.49 -12.36 -19.78
CA SER A 317 -11.64 -11.43 -19.05
C SER A 317 -10.88 -10.50 -20.00
N PRO A 318 -10.31 -9.39 -19.48
CA PRO A 318 -9.38 -8.54 -20.25
C PRO A 318 -8.21 -9.33 -20.86
N ALA A 319 -7.66 -10.30 -20.15
CA ALA A 319 -6.59 -11.17 -20.64
C ALA A 319 -7.04 -12.05 -21.80
N ASP A 320 -8.24 -12.66 -21.70
CA ASP A 320 -8.83 -13.46 -22.78
C ASP A 320 -9.11 -12.60 -24.01
N GLN A 321 -9.71 -11.43 -23.84
CA GLN A 321 -9.99 -10.48 -24.92
C GLN A 321 -8.69 -9.96 -25.61
N ALA A 322 -7.61 -9.80 -24.84
CA ALA A 322 -6.29 -9.45 -25.37
C ALA A 322 -5.61 -10.62 -26.09
N GLY A 323 -6.15 -11.83 -25.99
CA GLY A 323 -5.61 -13.03 -26.63
C GLY A 323 -4.49 -13.71 -25.85
N LEU A 324 -4.39 -13.48 -24.54
CA LEU A 324 -3.52 -14.20 -23.62
C LEU A 324 -4.02 -15.65 -23.47
N LYS A 325 -3.10 -16.61 -23.35
CA LYS A 325 -3.43 -18.04 -23.29
C LYS A 325 -2.62 -18.74 -22.21
N ALA A 326 -3.16 -19.85 -21.67
CA ALA A 326 -2.36 -20.75 -20.86
C ALA A 326 -1.10 -21.22 -21.62
N GLY A 327 0.03 -21.24 -20.95
CA GLY A 327 1.34 -21.52 -21.51
C GLY A 327 2.11 -20.29 -22.02
N ASP A 328 1.51 -19.09 -22.02
CA ASP A 328 2.24 -17.84 -22.26
C ASP A 328 3.08 -17.47 -21.03
N ILE A 329 4.16 -16.76 -21.26
CA ILE A 329 4.93 -16.15 -20.17
C ILE A 329 4.72 -14.64 -20.24
N VAL A 330 4.11 -14.06 -19.22
CA VAL A 330 4.02 -12.59 -19.08
C VAL A 330 5.37 -12.09 -18.61
N TYR A 331 6.06 -11.33 -19.48
CA TYR A 331 7.43 -10.88 -19.26
C TYR A 331 7.52 -9.41 -18.83
N ALA A 332 6.67 -8.53 -19.40
CA ALA A 332 6.65 -7.12 -19.05
C ALA A 332 5.26 -6.50 -19.19
N ILE A 333 5.01 -5.42 -18.45
CA ILE A 333 3.86 -4.52 -18.57
C ILE A 333 4.39 -3.12 -18.86
N ASP A 334 3.96 -2.52 -19.97
CA ASP A 334 4.42 -1.18 -20.44
C ASP A 334 5.95 -1.05 -20.43
N GLY A 335 6.63 -2.10 -20.90
CA GLY A 335 8.09 -2.19 -20.95
C GLY A 335 8.78 -2.43 -19.60
N LYS A 336 8.04 -2.48 -18.49
CA LYS A 336 8.57 -2.77 -17.15
C LYS A 336 8.52 -4.26 -16.87
N GLU A 337 9.66 -4.84 -16.52
CA GLU A 337 9.81 -6.27 -16.29
C GLU A 337 8.88 -6.77 -15.18
N VAL A 338 8.30 -7.94 -15.41
CA VAL A 338 7.52 -8.74 -14.46
C VAL A 338 8.42 -9.88 -13.99
N LEU A 339 8.82 -9.87 -12.73
CA LEU A 339 9.72 -10.88 -12.16
C LEU A 339 8.96 -12.15 -11.74
N ASP A 340 7.75 -12.00 -11.27
CA ASP A 340 6.92 -13.05 -10.68
C ASP A 340 5.42 -12.66 -10.72
N PRO A 341 4.48 -13.54 -10.31
CA PRO A 341 3.05 -13.21 -10.23
C PRO A 341 2.73 -12.04 -9.32
N GLY A 342 3.51 -11.79 -8.27
CA GLY A 342 3.34 -10.65 -7.38
C GLY A 342 3.63 -9.33 -8.09
N ALA A 343 4.73 -9.29 -8.87
CA ALA A 343 5.10 -8.14 -9.69
C ALA A 343 4.02 -7.84 -10.75
N LEU A 344 3.44 -8.88 -11.38
CA LEU A 344 2.31 -8.68 -12.31
C LEU A 344 1.11 -8.06 -11.59
N ARG A 345 0.70 -8.60 -10.44
CA ARG A 345 -0.42 -8.05 -9.65
C ARG A 345 -0.18 -6.58 -9.30
N TYR A 346 1.04 -6.24 -8.87
CA TYR A 346 1.39 -4.85 -8.58
C TYR A 346 1.26 -3.95 -9.81
N ARG A 347 1.87 -4.35 -10.95
CA ARG A 347 1.83 -3.56 -12.18
C ARG A 347 0.41 -3.28 -12.65
N ILE A 348 -0.49 -4.26 -12.52
CA ILE A 348 -1.91 -4.11 -12.86
C ILE A 348 -2.66 -3.28 -11.80
N ALA A 349 -2.47 -3.58 -10.51
CA ALA A 349 -3.18 -2.91 -9.43
C ALA A 349 -2.82 -1.42 -9.30
N SER A 350 -1.61 -1.02 -9.70
CA SER A 350 -1.14 0.37 -9.70
C SER A 350 -1.63 1.19 -10.90
N GLN A 351 -2.33 0.56 -11.86
CA GLN A 351 -2.94 1.26 -12.99
C GLN A 351 -4.42 1.57 -12.73
N PRO A 352 -4.92 2.68 -13.27
CA PRO A 352 -6.35 3.00 -13.18
C PRO A 352 -7.23 2.01 -13.95
N VAL A 353 -8.38 1.71 -13.38
CA VAL A 353 -9.44 0.98 -14.10
C VAL A 353 -9.90 1.82 -15.30
N GLY A 354 -10.05 1.19 -16.45
CA GLY A 354 -10.45 1.80 -17.71
C GLY A 354 -9.30 2.20 -18.63
N GLU A 355 -8.06 2.14 -18.14
CA GLU A 355 -6.87 2.36 -18.97
C GLU A 355 -6.44 1.09 -19.71
N SER A 356 -5.55 1.24 -20.68
CA SER A 356 -4.98 0.14 -21.44
C SER A 356 -3.50 0.02 -21.14
N VAL A 357 -3.01 -1.21 -21.05
CA VAL A 357 -1.58 -1.51 -20.90
C VAL A 357 -1.08 -2.38 -22.04
N THR A 358 0.22 -2.31 -22.33
CA THR A 358 0.91 -3.20 -23.24
C THR A 358 1.51 -4.35 -22.45
N VAL A 359 1.03 -5.57 -22.71
CA VAL A 359 1.54 -6.81 -22.11
C VAL A 359 2.53 -7.45 -23.07
N THR A 360 3.80 -7.50 -22.69
CA THR A 360 4.81 -8.25 -23.45
C THR A 360 4.81 -9.69 -22.94
N ILE A 361 4.56 -10.63 -23.87
CA ILE A 361 4.56 -12.06 -23.58
C ILE A 361 5.63 -12.79 -24.38
N VAL A 362 6.05 -13.96 -23.89
CA VAL A 362 6.80 -14.94 -24.66
C VAL A 362 5.88 -16.13 -24.92
N ARG A 363 5.63 -16.41 -26.19
CA ARG A 363 4.80 -17.51 -26.66
C ARG A 363 5.61 -18.36 -27.65
N ARG A 364 5.87 -19.62 -27.30
CA ARG A 364 6.68 -20.55 -28.13
C ARG A 364 8.02 -19.97 -28.53
N GLY A 365 8.72 -19.34 -27.58
CA GLY A 365 10.04 -18.74 -27.81
C GLY A 365 10.04 -17.39 -28.54
N SER A 366 8.87 -16.83 -28.87
CA SER A 366 8.78 -15.56 -29.59
C SER A 366 8.11 -14.50 -28.74
N ALA A 367 8.73 -13.31 -28.63
CA ALA A 367 8.15 -12.17 -27.92
C ALA A 367 7.00 -11.55 -28.73
N GLN A 368 5.90 -11.21 -28.07
CA GLN A 368 4.72 -10.57 -28.65
C GLN A 368 4.19 -9.51 -27.71
N ASN A 369 3.64 -8.42 -28.25
CA ASN A 369 2.97 -7.39 -27.49
C ASN A 369 1.45 -7.51 -27.69
N LEU A 370 0.72 -7.59 -26.58
CA LEU A 370 -0.74 -7.61 -26.53
C LEU A 370 -1.22 -6.32 -25.88
N LYS A 371 -2.25 -5.68 -26.46
CA LYS A 371 -2.91 -4.55 -25.83
C LYS A 371 -4.07 -5.06 -24.97
N MET A 372 -4.06 -4.75 -23.69
CA MET A 372 -5.05 -5.21 -22.73
C MET A 372 -5.74 -4.03 -22.06
N ASN A 373 -7.07 -4.01 -22.11
CA ASN A 373 -7.89 -2.98 -21.44
C ASN A 373 -8.18 -3.42 -20.00
N LEU A 374 -7.87 -2.58 -19.04
CA LEU A 374 -8.04 -2.88 -17.63
C LEU A 374 -9.48 -2.61 -17.19
N THR A 375 -10.13 -3.59 -16.56
CA THR A 375 -11.51 -3.44 -16.08
C THR A 375 -11.60 -3.61 -14.57
N ALA A 376 -12.71 -3.14 -13.99
CA ALA A 376 -13.04 -3.53 -12.62
C ALA A 376 -13.35 -5.03 -12.57
N PRO A 377 -13.07 -5.71 -11.45
CA PRO A 377 -13.42 -7.12 -11.30
C PRO A 377 -14.94 -7.30 -11.36
N PRO A 378 -15.45 -8.28 -12.13
CA PRO A 378 -16.89 -8.51 -12.28
C PRO A 378 -17.49 -9.13 -11.01
N GLU A 379 -18.74 -8.76 -10.71
CA GLU A 379 -19.58 -9.41 -9.68
C GLU A 379 -20.33 -10.60 -10.31
N ASN A 380 -19.59 -11.52 -10.86
CA ASN A 380 -20.14 -12.72 -11.52
C ASN A 380 -19.40 -13.98 -11.07
N PRO A 381 -20.08 -14.95 -10.36
CA PRO A 381 -21.51 -14.94 -10.05
C PRO A 381 -21.89 -13.84 -9.04
N PRO A 382 -23.20 -13.45 -8.98
CA PRO A 382 -23.69 -12.55 -7.94
C PRO A 382 -23.40 -13.13 -6.55
N ARG A 383 -22.96 -12.28 -5.62
CA ARG A 383 -22.48 -12.75 -4.29
C ARG A 383 -23.51 -13.46 -3.45
N GLN A 384 -24.80 -13.19 -3.60
CA GLN A 384 -25.90 -13.81 -2.85
C GLN A 384 -25.60 -13.94 -1.36
N LEU A 385 -25.17 -12.84 -0.71
CA LEU A 385 -24.85 -12.84 0.71
C LEU A 385 -26.03 -13.43 1.51
N THR A 386 -25.77 -14.53 2.20
CA THR A 386 -26.82 -15.30 2.90
C THR A 386 -26.36 -15.63 4.30
N GLN A 387 -27.22 -15.34 5.27
CA GLN A 387 -27.03 -15.81 6.64
C GLN A 387 -27.64 -17.18 6.78
N ILE A 388 -26.90 -18.15 7.29
CA ILE A 388 -27.38 -19.52 7.53
C ILE A 388 -28.43 -19.48 8.64
N PRO A 389 -29.65 -20.06 8.41
CA PRO A 389 -30.73 -20.03 9.39
C PRO A 389 -30.41 -20.89 10.62
N SER A 390 -31.23 -20.74 11.65
CA SER A 390 -31.21 -21.58 12.86
C SER A 390 -31.42 -23.07 12.54
N GLY A 391 -30.85 -23.94 13.39
CA GLY A 391 -30.96 -25.41 13.22
C GLY A 391 -29.67 -26.06 12.65
N SER A 392 -28.65 -25.28 12.34
CA SER A 392 -27.34 -25.77 11.89
C SER A 392 -26.23 -25.28 12.83
N ILE A 393 -25.11 -26.02 12.87
CA ILE A 393 -23.88 -25.53 13.54
C ILE A 393 -23.40 -24.19 12.98
N LEU A 394 -23.70 -23.91 11.73
CA LEU A 394 -23.38 -22.67 11.05
C LEU A 394 -24.44 -21.58 11.21
N ALA A 395 -25.42 -21.78 12.10
CA ALA A 395 -26.49 -20.79 12.35
C ALA A 395 -25.88 -19.39 12.62
N GLY A 396 -26.39 -18.38 11.91
CA GLY A 396 -25.91 -17.00 12.00
C GLY A 396 -24.65 -16.68 11.19
N VAL A 397 -23.93 -17.68 10.67
CA VAL A 397 -22.77 -17.47 9.79
C VAL A 397 -23.23 -16.91 8.45
N SER A 398 -22.55 -15.90 7.95
CA SER A 398 -22.80 -15.33 6.63
C SER A 398 -21.85 -15.94 5.59
N ILE A 399 -22.42 -16.46 4.52
CA ILE A 399 -21.70 -17.01 3.37
C ILE A 399 -22.08 -16.28 2.09
N ALA A 400 -21.20 -16.30 1.10
CA ALA A 400 -21.46 -15.69 -0.19
C ALA A 400 -20.82 -16.48 -1.34
N ASN A 401 -21.38 -16.36 -2.54
CA ASN A 401 -20.70 -16.81 -3.75
C ASN A 401 -19.47 -15.93 -3.99
N LEU A 402 -18.33 -16.55 -4.23
CA LEU A 402 -17.15 -15.83 -4.70
C LEU A 402 -17.32 -15.40 -6.15
N SER A 403 -16.95 -14.17 -6.39
CA SER A 403 -16.72 -13.55 -7.69
C SER A 403 -15.34 -12.87 -7.66
N PRO A 404 -14.77 -12.51 -8.82
CA PRO A 404 -13.55 -11.69 -8.84
C PRO A 404 -13.63 -10.44 -7.97
N ALA A 405 -14.80 -9.76 -7.98
CA ALA A 405 -15.02 -8.56 -7.14
C ALA A 405 -15.00 -8.87 -5.64
N LEU A 406 -15.70 -9.93 -5.21
CA LEU A 406 -15.70 -10.30 -3.79
C LEU A 406 -14.36 -10.87 -3.34
N ALA A 407 -13.67 -11.65 -4.18
CA ALA A 407 -12.32 -12.14 -3.88
C ALA A 407 -11.35 -10.98 -3.69
N GLN A 408 -11.39 -9.96 -4.55
CA GLN A 408 -10.58 -8.76 -4.40
C GLN A 408 -10.94 -7.98 -3.11
N GLU A 409 -12.22 -7.89 -2.74
CA GLU A 409 -12.70 -7.20 -1.54
C GLU A 409 -12.24 -7.90 -0.26
N LEU A 410 -12.24 -9.23 -0.22
CA LEU A 410 -11.85 -10.01 0.95
C LEU A 410 -10.33 -10.21 1.09
N GLY A 411 -9.58 -10.01 0.03
CA GLY A 411 -8.11 -10.07 0.03
C GLY A 411 -7.53 -11.03 -1.00
N ALA A 412 -6.22 -10.90 -1.23
CA ALA A 412 -5.50 -11.73 -2.18
C ALA A 412 -5.42 -13.20 -1.74
N GLY A 413 -5.26 -14.10 -2.71
CA GLY A 413 -5.12 -15.55 -2.46
C GLY A 413 -6.44 -16.32 -2.43
N LEU A 414 -7.59 -15.64 -2.50
CA LEU A 414 -8.87 -16.31 -2.65
C LEU A 414 -9.12 -16.68 -4.12
N PRO A 415 -9.72 -17.86 -4.41
CA PRO A 415 -10.13 -18.20 -5.75
C PRO A 415 -11.25 -17.28 -6.23
N GLU A 416 -11.36 -17.09 -7.53
CA GLU A 416 -12.41 -16.24 -8.12
C GLU A 416 -13.80 -16.88 -8.12
N ARG A 417 -13.92 -18.14 -7.66
CA ARG A 417 -15.20 -18.89 -7.62
C ARG A 417 -15.25 -19.81 -6.41
N GLY A 418 -16.46 -20.10 -5.96
CA GLY A 418 -16.75 -20.97 -4.81
C GLY A 418 -17.67 -20.31 -3.82
N VAL A 419 -17.74 -20.85 -2.62
CA VAL A 419 -18.53 -20.28 -1.52
C VAL A 419 -17.60 -19.89 -0.38
N VAL A 420 -17.59 -18.61 -0.02
CA VAL A 420 -16.75 -18.09 1.05
C VAL A 420 -17.56 -17.79 2.31
N VAL A 421 -16.95 -18.03 3.45
CA VAL A 421 -17.44 -17.55 4.75
C VAL A 421 -17.06 -16.08 4.90
N VAL A 422 -18.06 -15.19 4.94
CA VAL A 422 -17.85 -13.75 5.01
C VAL A 422 -17.76 -13.27 6.45
N ASN A 423 -18.66 -13.77 7.33
CA ASN A 423 -18.71 -13.32 8.72
C ASN A 423 -19.19 -14.45 9.64
N VAL A 424 -18.58 -14.51 10.82
CA VAL A 424 -18.97 -15.39 11.93
C VAL A 424 -19.27 -14.52 13.14
N PRO A 425 -20.55 -14.21 13.42
CA PRO A 425 -20.96 -13.41 14.56
C PRO A 425 -20.49 -14.03 15.89
N ARG A 426 -20.11 -13.21 16.86
CA ARG A 426 -19.59 -13.67 18.17
C ARG A 426 -20.60 -14.54 18.95
N GLU A 427 -21.89 -14.28 18.75
CA GLU A 427 -23.02 -15.02 19.34
C GLU A 427 -23.35 -16.32 18.60
N ALA A 428 -22.85 -16.50 17.38
CA ALA A 428 -23.08 -17.72 16.62
C ALA A 428 -22.47 -18.94 17.32
N PRO A 429 -23.12 -20.12 17.28
CA PRO A 429 -22.56 -21.36 17.81
C PRO A 429 -21.16 -21.67 17.25
N ALA A 430 -20.96 -21.36 15.99
CA ALA A 430 -19.70 -21.49 15.26
C ALA A 430 -18.52 -20.68 15.87
N ALA A 431 -18.78 -19.55 16.49
CA ALA A 431 -17.75 -18.73 17.12
C ALA A 431 -17.08 -19.44 18.31
N ARG A 432 -17.81 -20.27 19.04
CA ARG A 432 -17.31 -21.03 20.20
C ARG A 432 -16.31 -22.11 19.79
N THR A 433 -16.49 -22.67 18.61
CA THR A 433 -15.62 -23.73 18.05
C THR A 433 -14.48 -23.17 17.20
N ARG A 434 -14.46 -21.83 16.96
CA ARG A 434 -13.57 -21.16 16.00
C ARG A 434 -13.64 -21.76 14.59
N PHE A 435 -14.82 -22.27 14.23
CA PHE A 435 -15.08 -22.88 12.94
C PHE A 435 -16.51 -22.55 12.46
N PRO A 436 -16.67 -22.17 11.18
CA PRO A 436 -15.63 -21.80 10.24
C PRO A 436 -15.00 -20.42 10.60
N ARG A 437 -14.01 -19.98 9.86
CA ARG A 437 -13.44 -18.64 9.98
C ARG A 437 -13.82 -17.80 8.77
N PRO A 438 -13.92 -16.47 8.92
CA PRO A 438 -13.98 -15.59 7.75
C PRO A 438 -12.79 -15.86 6.81
N GLY A 439 -13.06 -15.94 5.50
CA GLY A 439 -12.10 -16.32 4.46
C GLY A 439 -12.03 -17.82 4.14
N ASP A 440 -12.63 -18.71 4.95
CA ASP A 440 -12.69 -20.13 4.59
C ASP A 440 -13.57 -20.34 3.34
N ILE A 441 -13.07 -21.14 2.40
CA ILE A 441 -13.82 -21.55 1.20
C ILE A 441 -14.44 -22.92 1.45
N VAL A 442 -15.74 -23.03 1.30
CA VAL A 442 -16.46 -24.30 1.47
C VAL A 442 -16.35 -25.10 0.18
N GLU A 443 -15.61 -26.23 0.20
CA GLU A 443 -15.43 -27.12 -0.96
C GLU A 443 -16.53 -28.20 -1.05
N SER A 444 -16.88 -28.79 0.10
CA SER A 444 -17.97 -29.79 0.17
C SER A 444 -18.61 -29.87 1.55
N VAL A 445 -19.84 -30.33 1.57
CA VAL A 445 -20.62 -30.69 2.77
C VAL A 445 -21.10 -32.11 2.62
N ASN A 446 -20.79 -32.99 3.58
CA ASN A 446 -21.12 -34.45 3.55
C ASN A 446 -20.66 -35.13 2.25
N GLY A 447 -19.51 -34.76 1.70
CA GLY A 447 -19.01 -35.31 0.44
C GLY A 447 -19.61 -34.68 -0.82
N GLN A 448 -20.71 -33.95 -0.70
CA GLN A 448 -21.32 -33.23 -1.82
C GLN A 448 -20.53 -31.95 -2.10
N ARG A 449 -19.94 -31.84 -3.29
CA ARG A 449 -19.24 -30.64 -3.74
C ARG A 449 -20.20 -29.46 -3.84
N VAL A 450 -19.79 -28.29 -3.38
CA VAL A 450 -20.61 -27.09 -3.43
C VAL A 450 -19.90 -26.04 -4.32
N ALA A 451 -20.68 -25.42 -5.22
CA ALA A 451 -20.21 -24.36 -6.10
C ALA A 451 -20.95 -23.03 -5.85
N SER A 452 -22.08 -23.09 -5.14
CA SER A 452 -22.93 -21.94 -4.85
C SER A 452 -23.47 -21.97 -3.42
N VAL A 453 -23.94 -20.80 -2.95
CA VAL A 453 -24.66 -20.67 -1.67
C VAL A 453 -25.90 -21.58 -1.64
N ALA A 454 -26.55 -21.76 -2.77
CA ALA A 454 -27.72 -22.65 -2.87
C ALA A 454 -27.33 -24.11 -2.57
N ASP A 455 -26.19 -24.59 -3.07
CA ASP A 455 -25.70 -25.94 -2.83
C ASP A 455 -25.40 -26.17 -1.34
N VAL A 456 -24.74 -25.18 -0.69
CA VAL A 456 -24.47 -25.26 0.76
C VAL A 456 -25.77 -25.35 1.56
N ARG A 457 -26.75 -24.54 1.22
CA ARG A 457 -28.08 -24.60 1.89
C ARG A 457 -28.77 -25.94 1.72
N THR A 458 -28.74 -26.48 0.50
CA THR A 458 -29.34 -27.80 0.20
C THR A 458 -28.64 -28.91 0.99
N ALA A 459 -27.29 -28.91 0.97
CA ALA A 459 -26.52 -29.93 1.67
C ALA A 459 -26.69 -29.87 3.19
N LEU A 460 -26.78 -28.65 3.77
CA LEU A 460 -27.06 -28.46 5.20
C LEU A 460 -28.48 -28.88 5.57
N GLY A 461 -29.48 -28.64 4.71
CA GLY A 461 -30.86 -29.07 4.93
C GLY A 461 -31.06 -30.58 4.91
N ALA A 462 -30.20 -31.30 4.18
CA ALA A 462 -30.19 -32.77 4.13
C ALA A 462 -29.37 -33.41 5.26
N ALA A 463 -28.60 -32.65 6.04
CA ALA A 463 -27.72 -33.15 7.07
C ALA A 463 -28.50 -33.56 8.33
N GLN A 464 -28.39 -34.83 8.73
CA GLN A 464 -28.99 -35.38 9.95
C GLN A 464 -27.89 -35.76 10.95
N GLY A 465 -27.79 -35.01 12.06
CA GLY A 465 -26.99 -35.38 13.23
C GLY A 465 -25.47 -35.18 13.08
N GLN A 466 -24.89 -35.59 11.96
CA GLN A 466 -23.45 -35.48 11.69
C GLN A 466 -23.24 -34.72 10.38
N THR A 467 -22.28 -33.78 10.37
CA THR A 467 -21.94 -32.99 9.17
C THR A 467 -20.44 -32.92 9.00
N LEU A 468 -19.95 -33.36 7.84
CA LEU A 468 -18.56 -33.29 7.44
C LEU A 468 -18.38 -32.11 6.46
N PHE A 469 -17.51 -31.16 6.84
CA PHE A 469 -17.13 -30.05 5.98
C PHE A 469 -15.71 -30.26 5.44
N ARG A 470 -15.52 -30.01 4.16
CA ARG A 470 -14.19 -29.78 3.58
C ARG A 470 -14.08 -28.31 3.21
N LEU A 471 -13.04 -27.69 3.71
CA LEU A 471 -12.76 -26.28 3.48
C LEU A 471 -11.35 -26.10 2.92
N ASN A 472 -11.16 -25.06 2.14
CA ASN A 472 -9.85 -24.54 1.84
C ASN A 472 -9.62 -23.29 2.71
N ARG A 473 -8.57 -23.31 3.51
CA ARG A 473 -8.14 -22.22 4.38
C ARG A 473 -6.73 -21.80 3.99
N ASN A 474 -6.60 -20.67 3.32
CA ASN A 474 -5.30 -20.15 2.86
C ASN A 474 -4.48 -21.21 2.08
N GLY A 475 -5.11 -21.92 1.16
CA GLY A 475 -4.47 -22.98 0.37
C GLY A 475 -4.39 -24.35 1.05
N GLN A 476 -4.65 -24.44 2.35
CA GLN A 476 -4.66 -25.72 3.08
C GLN A 476 -6.06 -26.32 3.14
N ARG A 477 -6.19 -27.59 2.78
CA ARG A 477 -7.44 -28.34 2.97
C ARG A 477 -7.63 -28.72 4.41
N VAL A 478 -8.82 -28.48 4.95
CA VAL A 478 -9.21 -28.77 6.31
C VAL A 478 -10.51 -29.57 6.29
N GLU A 479 -10.53 -30.72 6.90
CA GLU A 479 -11.76 -31.47 7.17
C GLU A 479 -12.22 -31.23 8.60
N CYS A 480 -13.49 -30.87 8.73
CA CYS A 480 -14.10 -30.62 10.03
C CYS A 480 -15.38 -31.43 10.18
N LEU A 481 -15.42 -32.28 11.20
CA LEU A 481 -16.58 -33.08 11.55
C LEU A 481 -17.33 -32.43 12.69
N TYR A 482 -18.61 -32.21 12.47
CA TYR A 482 -19.54 -31.81 13.50
C TYR A 482 -20.50 -32.98 13.81
N GLN A 483 -20.66 -33.28 15.09
CA GLN A 483 -21.62 -34.25 15.57
C GLN A 483 -22.45 -33.64 16.70
N ALA A 484 -23.77 -33.58 16.51
CA ALA A 484 -24.68 -33.10 17.54
C ALA A 484 -24.62 -33.98 18.79
N PRO A 485 -24.76 -33.45 20.04
CA PRO A 485 -25.11 -32.06 20.32
C PRO A 485 -23.93 -31.09 20.45
N ALA A 486 -22.63 -31.54 20.55
CA ALA A 486 -21.51 -30.63 20.81
C ALA A 486 -20.12 -31.19 20.49
N GLN A 487 -19.97 -32.30 19.77
CA GLN A 487 -18.64 -32.77 19.37
C GLN A 487 -18.22 -32.15 18.06
N PHE A 488 -17.07 -31.53 18.08
CA PHE A 488 -16.48 -30.87 16.93
C PHE A 488 -14.98 -31.12 16.88
N GLY A 489 -14.46 -31.51 15.72
CA GLY A 489 -13.05 -31.73 15.49
C GLY A 489 -12.66 -31.40 14.06
N CYS A 490 -11.48 -30.75 13.89
CA CYS A 490 -10.89 -30.47 12.59
C CYS A 490 -9.53 -31.12 12.46
N ARG A 491 -9.20 -31.58 11.25
CA ARG A 491 -7.86 -32.05 10.88
C ARG A 491 -7.45 -31.44 9.55
N ALA A 492 -6.16 -31.15 9.41
CA ALA A 492 -5.60 -30.86 8.10
C ALA A 492 -5.60 -32.14 7.25
N VAL A 493 -5.90 -31.98 5.96
CA VAL A 493 -5.86 -33.06 4.98
C VAL A 493 -4.84 -32.68 3.92
N ALA A 494 -3.95 -33.61 3.59
CA ALA A 494 -2.94 -33.40 2.57
C ALA A 494 -3.56 -33.20 1.17
#